data_85c1bdcf733f97a9cdd184f3c28225bf
#
_entry.id   85c1bdcf733f97a9cdd184f3c28225bf
#
_cell.length_a   1.000
_cell.length_b   1.000
_cell.length_c   1.000
_cell.angle_alpha   90.00
_cell.angle_beta   90.00
_cell.angle_gamma   90.00
#
_symmetry.space_group_name_H-M   'P 1'
#
loop_
_entity.id
_entity.type
_entity.pdbx_description
1 polymer ?
#
loop_
_entity_poly.entity_id
_entity_poly.type
_entity_poly.pdbx_seq_one_letter_code
_entity_poly.pdbx_strand_id
1 'polypeptide(L)'
;MRYISTRDPQAASASFCDILLAGLAPDGGLYLPETYPQLSAEQLNRWQDVLTQHGYAALAAEVLSLFIDDIPREDLEGICTRAYRTPVFSDPEIVPVTCVSTEENLWLAHLSNGPTAAFKDMAMQLLGELFEYELGRRGDWLTIVGATSGDTGSAAEYALRGRLGLSVVMLTPAGRMTPFQRAQMFSLLDDNIVNVAVDGVFDDCQDLVKAVNIDANFKQQWHIGAVNSINWARLLAQVVYYIASWLRIRLQTGKADLRLNVVVPSGNFGNICAAHIARQMGLPLESLVVATNENNVLEEFFRTGVYRVRSSEDTLATSSPSMDISKASNFERFIFDLLGRDSARTRDLFNQVATQGYFDLSQTEEFAKLQQNFGFYAASSTHEDRLAQIRRTWEESHYLLDPHTADGVQVARQLRGKLDGPVAVMETALPVKFEETIVEAVGFVPPVPPRFADIEGHEQRVVELPRDVDALKELIRSKVKPER
;
A
#
# COMPACT_ATOMS: atom_id res chain seq x y z
N MET A 1 -1.78 6.09 22.71
CA MET A 1 -0.81 6.53 21.69
C MET A 1 -1.21 7.91 21.20
N ARG A 2 -0.24 8.81 20.98
CA ARG A 2 -0.48 10.17 20.44
C ARG A 2 0.03 10.22 19.01
N TYR A 3 -0.70 10.92 18.15
CA TYR A 3 -0.34 11.11 16.75
C TYR A 3 -0.07 12.58 16.45
N ILE A 4 0.96 12.83 15.65
CA ILE A 4 1.43 14.17 15.27
C ILE A 4 1.45 14.31 13.76
N SER A 5 1.39 15.57 13.27
CA SER A 5 1.61 15.87 11.86
C SER A 5 3.12 15.95 11.54
N THR A 6 3.49 15.53 10.35
CA THR A 6 4.85 15.72 9.81
C THR A 6 5.22 17.18 9.58
N ARG A 7 4.24 18.10 9.53
CA ARG A 7 4.45 19.51 9.19
C ARG A 7 4.19 20.49 10.33
N ASP A 8 3.47 20.07 11.37
CA ASP A 8 3.19 20.90 12.55
C ASP A 8 3.19 20.04 13.83
N PRO A 9 4.22 20.17 14.68
CA PRO A 9 4.30 19.42 15.94
C PRO A 9 3.33 19.97 17.00
N GLN A 10 2.79 21.18 16.80
CA GLN A 10 1.82 21.80 17.72
C GLN A 10 0.37 21.51 17.31
N ALA A 11 0.15 20.89 16.15
CA ALA A 11 -1.16 20.34 15.81
C ALA A 11 -1.62 19.47 16.97
N ALA A 12 -2.84 19.73 17.45
CA ALA A 12 -3.41 19.01 18.58
C ALA A 12 -3.21 17.51 18.40
N SER A 13 -2.67 16.84 19.42
CA SER A 13 -2.47 15.39 19.36
C SER A 13 -3.82 14.73 19.17
N ALA A 14 -3.93 13.95 18.11
CA ALA A 14 -5.13 13.23 17.77
C ALA A 14 -5.04 11.77 18.25
N SER A 15 -6.18 11.16 18.51
CA SER A 15 -6.31 9.73 18.77
C SER A 15 -6.25 8.93 17.46
N PHE A 16 -6.08 7.60 17.54
CA PHE A 16 -6.10 6.76 16.34
C PHE A 16 -7.44 6.85 15.58
N CYS A 17 -8.56 6.78 16.29
CA CYS A 17 -9.89 6.84 15.68
C CYS A 17 -10.18 8.18 15.00
N ASP A 18 -9.61 9.29 15.50
CA ASP A 18 -9.74 10.59 14.84
C ASP A 18 -8.96 10.66 13.54
N ILE A 19 -7.69 10.21 13.53
CA ILE A 19 -6.86 10.23 12.33
C ILE A 19 -7.28 9.17 11.30
N LEU A 20 -7.91 8.09 11.74
CA LEU A 20 -8.49 7.06 10.86
C LEU A 20 -9.49 7.70 9.89
N LEU A 21 -10.43 8.49 10.40
CA LEU A 21 -11.45 9.16 9.60
C LEU A 21 -10.92 10.41 8.88
N ALA A 22 -10.03 11.17 9.52
CA ALA A 22 -9.44 12.37 8.92
C ALA A 22 -8.51 12.06 7.74
N GLY A 23 -7.72 11.00 7.83
CA GLY A 23 -6.75 10.56 6.82
C GLY A 23 -5.54 11.47 6.66
N LEU A 24 -5.73 12.77 6.59
CA LEU A 24 -4.72 13.82 6.40
C LEU A 24 -4.81 14.85 7.52
N ALA A 25 -3.68 15.38 7.95
CA ALA A 25 -3.66 16.46 8.95
C ALA A 25 -4.17 17.79 8.36
N PRO A 26 -4.76 18.70 9.17
CA PRO A 26 -5.32 19.97 8.69
C PRO A 26 -4.30 20.88 8.01
N ASP A 27 -3.02 20.76 8.36
CA ASP A 27 -1.90 21.49 7.76
C ASP A 27 -1.38 20.86 6.44
N GLY A 28 -2.03 19.77 5.99
CA GLY A 28 -1.64 19.00 4.81
C GLY A 28 -0.47 18.03 5.05
N GLY A 29 0.01 17.90 6.29
CA GLY A 29 1.00 16.92 6.69
C GLY A 29 0.42 15.53 6.90
N LEU A 30 1.29 14.55 7.08
CA LEU A 30 0.91 13.16 7.29
C LEU A 30 0.97 12.80 8.78
N TYR A 31 0.06 11.94 9.23
CA TYR A 31 0.09 11.48 10.60
C TYR A 31 1.13 10.38 10.83
N LEU A 32 1.83 10.48 11.96
CA LEU A 32 2.72 9.49 12.53
C LEU A 32 2.51 9.43 14.06
N PRO A 33 2.79 8.30 14.74
CA PRO A 33 2.84 8.28 16.19
C PRO A 33 3.99 9.18 16.68
N GLU A 34 3.81 9.81 17.84
CA GLU A 34 4.84 10.67 18.44
C GLU A 34 6.14 9.90 18.70
N THR A 35 6.03 8.62 19.04
CA THR A 35 7.17 7.70 19.18
C THR A 35 6.82 6.32 18.65
N TYR A 36 7.81 5.59 18.13
CA TYR A 36 7.61 4.20 17.75
C TYR A 36 7.78 3.28 18.97
N PRO A 37 6.82 2.35 19.20
CA PRO A 37 6.98 1.30 20.21
C PRO A 37 8.26 0.49 19.96
N GLN A 38 8.98 0.15 21.02
CA GLN A 38 10.21 -0.62 20.90
C GLN A 38 9.97 -2.11 21.21
N LEU A 39 10.44 -2.98 20.33
CA LEU A 39 10.30 -4.43 20.43
C LEU A 39 11.51 -5.03 21.14
N SER A 40 11.26 -5.85 22.15
CA SER A 40 12.30 -6.69 22.75
C SER A 40 12.40 -8.05 22.07
N ALA A 41 13.53 -8.74 22.26
CA ALA A 41 13.69 -10.12 21.79
C ALA A 41 12.65 -11.06 22.43
N GLU A 42 12.27 -10.83 23.69
CA GLU A 42 11.22 -11.57 24.36
C GLU A 42 9.85 -11.36 23.69
N GLN A 43 9.53 -10.13 23.32
CA GLN A 43 8.31 -9.80 22.58
C GLN A 43 8.27 -10.52 21.23
N LEU A 44 9.36 -10.52 20.48
CA LEU A 44 9.45 -11.22 19.19
C LEU A 44 9.32 -12.74 19.34
N ASN A 45 9.87 -13.33 20.41
CA ASN A 45 9.70 -14.75 20.69
C ASN A 45 8.24 -15.07 21.05
N ARG A 46 7.60 -14.27 21.89
CA ARG A 46 6.17 -14.42 22.20
C ARG A 46 5.31 -14.30 20.92
N TRP A 47 5.60 -13.38 20.05
CA TRP A 47 4.87 -13.23 18.80
C TRP A 47 5.10 -14.38 17.80
N GLN A 48 6.27 -15.04 17.87
CA GLN A 48 6.50 -16.29 17.15
C GLN A 48 5.50 -17.38 17.58
N ASP A 49 5.29 -17.50 18.90
CA ASP A 49 4.31 -18.46 19.44
C ASP A 49 2.88 -18.07 19.06
N VAL A 50 2.52 -16.78 19.17
CA VAL A 50 1.20 -16.27 18.76
C VAL A 50 0.93 -16.56 17.29
N LEU A 51 1.87 -16.26 16.40
CA LEU A 51 1.71 -16.51 14.96
C LEU A 51 1.56 -18.00 14.66
N THR A 52 2.33 -18.86 15.34
CA THR A 52 2.32 -20.30 15.10
C THR A 52 1.07 -20.98 15.64
N GLN A 53 0.58 -20.56 16.81
CA GLN A 53 -0.55 -21.22 17.51
C GLN A 53 -1.90 -20.59 17.15
N HIS A 54 -1.94 -19.28 16.88
CA HIS A 54 -3.18 -18.51 16.74
C HIS A 54 -3.30 -17.81 15.38
N GLY A 55 -2.25 -17.82 14.56
CA GLY A 55 -2.25 -17.29 13.18
C GLY A 55 -2.06 -15.79 13.07
N TYR A 56 -2.20 -15.32 11.82
CA TYR A 56 -1.92 -13.93 11.44
C TYR A 56 -2.83 -12.91 12.11
N ALA A 57 -4.14 -13.19 12.21
CA ALA A 57 -5.10 -12.25 12.82
C ALA A 57 -4.78 -11.95 14.30
N ALA A 58 -4.36 -12.96 15.05
CA ALA A 58 -3.95 -12.79 16.44
C ALA A 58 -2.66 -11.97 16.55
N LEU A 59 -1.67 -12.23 15.68
CA LEU A 59 -0.46 -11.41 15.59
C LEU A 59 -0.81 -9.96 15.24
N ALA A 60 -1.71 -9.73 14.28
CA ALA A 60 -2.16 -8.40 13.88
C ALA A 60 -2.75 -7.63 15.07
N ALA A 61 -3.62 -8.26 15.85
CA ALA A 61 -4.19 -7.64 17.05
C ALA A 61 -3.11 -7.27 18.10
N GLU A 62 -2.12 -8.12 18.29
CA GLU A 62 -0.96 -7.85 19.17
C GLU A 62 -0.16 -6.63 18.71
N VAL A 63 0.19 -6.57 17.42
CA VAL A 63 0.97 -5.47 16.86
C VAL A 63 0.18 -4.17 16.87
N LEU A 64 -1.06 -4.21 16.40
CA LEU A 64 -1.94 -3.04 16.30
C LEU A 64 -2.23 -2.42 17.68
N SER A 65 -2.37 -3.23 18.73
CA SER A 65 -2.60 -2.74 20.10
C SER A 65 -1.47 -1.89 20.66
N LEU A 66 -0.26 -1.95 20.09
CA LEU A 66 0.83 -1.03 20.44
C LEU A 66 0.59 0.41 19.95
N PHE A 67 -0.28 0.57 18.96
CA PHE A 67 -0.56 1.84 18.30
C PHE A 67 -2.00 2.33 18.54
N ILE A 68 -2.93 1.41 18.75
CA ILE A 68 -4.36 1.70 18.90
C ILE A 68 -4.77 1.45 20.36
N ASP A 69 -4.99 2.53 21.12
CA ASP A 69 -5.36 2.48 22.53
C ASP A 69 -6.76 3.05 22.83
N ASP A 70 -7.44 3.51 21.78
CA ASP A 70 -8.80 4.07 21.81
C ASP A 70 -9.89 3.10 21.26
N ILE A 71 -9.48 1.86 20.90
CA ILE A 71 -10.37 0.73 20.63
C ILE A 71 -10.13 -0.34 21.70
N PRO A 72 -11.18 -0.85 22.37
CA PRO A 72 -11.06 -1.95 23.34
C PRO A 72 -10.36 -3.17 22.71
N ARG A 73 -9.54 -3.84 23.51
CA ARG A 73 -8.74 -4.98 23.03
C ARG A 73 -9.57 -6.07 22.38
N GLU A 74 -10.69 -6.45 22.99
CA GLU A 74 -11.61 -7.47 22.46
C GLU A 74 -12.19 -7.08 21.10
N ASP A 75 -12.56 -5.80 20.93
CA ASP A 75 -13.07 -5.28 19.66
C ASP A 75 -11.99 -5.30 18.58
N LEU A 76 -10.76 -4.92 18.92
CA LEU A 76 -9.61 -4.94 18.00
C LEU A 76 -9.28 -6.38 17.55
N GLU A 77 -9.34 -7.35 18.44
CA GLU A 77 -9.19 -8.77 18.11
C GLU A 77 -10.30 -9.24 17.17
N GLY A 78 -11.55 -8.85 17.42
CA GLY A 78 -12.66 -9.10 16.54
C GLY A 78 -12.49 -8.51 15.15
N ILE A 79 -12.06 -7.25 15.07
CA ILE A 79 -11.73 -6.54 13.82
C ILE A 79 -10.66 -7.30 13.04
N CYS A 80 -9.55 -7.66 13.67
CA CYS A 80 -8.46 -8.41 13.02
C CYS A 80 -8.93 -9.78 12.54
N THR A 81 -9.73 -10.49 13.32
CA THR A 81 -10.27 -11.80 12.96
C THR A 81 -11.19 -11.72 11.73
N ARG A 82 -12.00 -10.69 11.61
CA ARG A 82 -12.87 -10.50 10.44
C ARG A 82 -12.07 -10.07 9.21
N ALA A 83 -11.07 -9.20 9.39
CA ALA A 83 -10.24 -8.73 8.29
C ALA A 83 -9.34 -9.82 7.71
N TYR A 84 -8.71 -10.65 8.54
CA TYR A 84 -7.67 -11.61 8.16
C TYR A 84 -8.12 -13.06 8.36
N ARG A 85 -8.98 -13.53 7.49
CA ARG A 85 -9.55 -14.89 7.53
C ARG A 85 -9.74 -15.49 6.15
N THR A 86 -9.85 -16.79 6.06
CA THR A 86 -10.41 -17.47 4.91
C THR A 86 -11.95 -17.40 4.97
N PRO A 87 -12.64 -17.22 3.84
CA PRO A 87 -12.15 -17.18 2.46
C PRO A 87 -11.76 -15.79 1.95
N VAL A 88 -11.72 -14.74 2.80
CA VAL A 88 -11.30 -13.38 2.38
C VAL A 88 -9.90 -13.46 1.76
N PHE A 89 -8.97 -14.09 2.46
CA PHE A 89 -7.68 -14.48 1.90
C PHE A 89 -7.69 -15.95 1.50
N SER A 90 -7.09 -16.27 0.37
CA SER A 90 -7.09 -17.64 -0.17
C SER A 90 -6.13 -18.58 0.55
N ASP A 91 -5.10 -18.04 1.21
CA ASP A 91 -4.15 -18.80 2.00
C ASP A 91 -4.44 -18.63 3.50
N PRO A 92 -4.55 -19.71 4.28
CA PRO A 92 -4.81 -19.64 5.72
C PRO A 92 -3.66 -18.99 6.51
N GLU A 93 -2.45 -18.97 5.97
CA GLU A 93 -1.32 -18.26 6.55
C GLU A 93 -1.41 -16.73 6.37
N ILE A 94 -2.29 -16.25 5.48
CA ILE A 94 -2.49 -14.86 5.05
C ILE A 94 -1.25 -14.27 4.36
N VAL A 95 -0.08 -14.44 4.95
CA VAL A 95 1.23 -14.00 4.40
C VAL A 95 2.20 -15.18 4.47
N PRO A 96 2.04 -16.20 3.61
CA PRO A 96 3.03 -17.25 3.51
C PRO A 96 4.36 -16.72 2.92
N VAL A 97 5.45 -17.46 3.15
CA VAL A 97 6.76 -17.14 2.59
C VAL A 97 7.34 -18.36 1.87
N THR A 98 7.98 -18.15 0.72
CA THR A 98 8.58 -19.21 -0.09
C THR A 98 10.02 -18.87 -0.42
N CYS A 99 10.93 -19.83 -0.23
CA CYS A 99 12.29 -19.73 -0.73
C CYS A 99 12.30 -20.09 -2.22
N VAL A 100 12.52 -19.14 -3.09
CA VAL A 100 12.54 -19.33 -4.56
C VAL A 100 13.94 -19.64 -5.09
N SER A 101 14.99 -19.35 -4.31
CA SER A 101 16.36 -19.76 -4.60
C SER A 101 17.11 -20.00 -3.28
N THR A 102 17.47 -21.24 -3.02
CA THR A 102 18.28 -21.62 -1.86
C THR A 102 19.72 -21.16 -2.01
N GLU A 103 20.27 -21.16 -3.23
CA GLU A 103 21.61 -20.70 -3.54
C GLU A 103 21.75 -19.20 -3.28
N GLU A 104 20.79 -18.41 -3.74
CA GLU A 104 20.74 -16.96 -3.54
C GLU A 104 20.16 -16.57 -2.17
N ASN A 105 19.63 -17.54 -1.39
CA ASN A 105 18.87 -17.31 -0.16
C ASN A 105 17.79 -16.24 -0.37
N LEU A 106 17.05 -16.39 -1.47
CA LEU A 106 16.04 -15.47 -1.96
C LEU A 106 14.64 -15.99 -1.63
N TRP A 107 13.87 -15.17 -0.96
CA TRP A 107 12.53 -15.45 -0.47
C TRP A 107 11.50 -14.52 -1.10
N LEU A 108 10.27 -15.00 -1.25
CA LEU A 108 9.10 -14.16 -1.53
C LEU A 108 8.20 -14.15 -0.29
N ALA A 109 7.71 -12.98 0.08
CA ALA A 109 6.62 -12.81 1.04
C ALA A 109 5.34 -12.53 0.26
N HIS A 110 4.38 -13.45 0.31
CA HIS A 110 3.17 -13.41 -0.51
C HIS A 110 2.11 -12.52 0.10
N LEU A 111 1.88 -11.36 -0.49
CA LEU A 111 0.92 -10.36 -0.01
C LEU A 111 -0.36 -10.29 -0.88
N SER A 112 -0.41 -11.04 -1.98
CA SER A 112 -1.46 -10.94 -3.01
C SER A 112 -2.55 -12.02 -2.89
N ASN A 113 -2.67 -12.67 -1.73
CA ASN A 113 -3.66 -13.72 -1.46
C ASN A 113 -5.08 -13.18 -1.19
N GLY A 114 -5.24 -11.88 -1.12
CA GLY A 114 -6.50 -11.20 -0.85
C GLY A 114 -7.49 -11.21 -2.04
N PRO A 115 -8.69 -10.65 -1.86
CA PRO A 115 -9.79 -10.75 -2.83
C PRO A 115 -9.50 -10.11 -4.18
N THR A 116 -8.55 -9.18 -4.29
CA THR A 116 -8.22 -8.51 -5.56
C THR A 116 -6.88 -8.89 -6.16
N ALA A 117 -6.19 -9.87 -5.58
CA ALA A 117 -4.89 -10.33 -6.06
C ALA A 117 -3.82 -9.21 -6.06
N ALA A 118 -3.86 -8.33 -5.07
CA ALA A 118 -2.87 -7.27 -4.86
C ALA A 118 -2.60 -7.07 -3.36
N PHE A 119 -1.36 -6.70 -3.00
CA PHE A 119 -0.96 -6.45 -1.61
C PHE A 119 -1.81 -5.39 -0.90
N LYS A 120 -2.49 -4.55 -1.66
CA LYS A 120 -3.37 -3.50 -1.15
C LYS A 120 -4.53 -4.06 -0.32
N ASP A 121 -4.95 -5.29 -0.59
CA ASP A 121 -5.95 -6.00 0.19
C ASP A 121 -5.57 -6.13 1.66
N MET A 122 -4.27 -6.32 1.96
CA MET A 122 -3.77 -6.44 3.33
C MET A 122 -4.16 -5.24 4.21
N ALA A 123 -4.09 -4.05 3.65
CA ALA A 123 -4.44 -2.82 4.36
C ALA A 123 -5.93 -2.48 4.23
N MET A 124 -6.53 -2.71 3.07
CA MET A 124 -7.90 -2.32 2.79
C MET A 124 -8.92 -3.15 3.57
N GLN A 125 -8.71 -4.48 3.72
CA GLN A 125 -9.62 -5.32 4.50
C GLN A 125 -9.67 -4.87 5.96
N LEU A 126 -8.53 -4.56 6.57
CA LEU A 126 -8.49 -3.99 7.93
C LEU A 126 -9.16 -2.61 8.00
N LEU A 127 -8.87 -1.74 7.02
CA LEU A 127 -9.44 -0.39 6.97
C LEU A 127 -10.96 -0.41 6.89
N GLY A 128 -11.54 -1.32 6.11
CA GLY A 128 -12.98 -1.50 6.02
C GLY A 128 -13.62 -1.87 7.37
N GLU A 129 -13.03 -2.80 8.10
CA GLU A 129 -13.47 -3.19 9.44
C GLU A 129 -13.37 -2.02 10.45
N LEU A 130 -12.26 -1.28 10.41
CA LEU A 130 -12.04 -0.13 11.29
C LEU A 130 -13.02 1.02 11.01
N PHE A 131 -13.29 1.31 9.73
CA PHE A 131 -14.25 2.34 9.35
C PHE A 131 -15.67 1.98 9.82
N GLU A 132 -16.13 0.77 9.52
CA GLU A 132 -17.47 0.32 9.94
C GLU A 132 -17.64 0.36 11.46
N TYR A 133 -16.62 -0.09 12.21
CA TYR A 133 -16.60 -0.03 13.67
C TYR A 133 -16.72 1.40 14.18
N GLU A 134 -15.87 2.30 13.70
CA GLU A 134 -15.82 3.67 14.21
C GLU A 134 -17.02 4.51 13.78
N LEU A 135 -17.49 4.35 12.56
CA LEU A 135 -18.71 5.01 12.08
C LEU A 135 -19.94 4.54 12.87
N GLY A 136 -20.04 3.22 13.11
CA GLY A 136 -21.11 2.68 13.95
C GLY A 136 -21.07 3.22 15.38
N ARG A 137 -19.88 3.34 15.98
CA ARG A 137 -19.69 3.92 17.32
C ARG A 137 -20.07 5.39 17.39
N ARG A 138 -19.82 6.17 16.33
CA ARG A 138 -20.18 7.60 16.25
C ARG A 138 -21.62 7.86 15.80
N GLY A 139 -22.30 6.85 15.25
CA GLY A 139 -23.60 7.03 14.59
C GLY A 139 -23.47 7.92 13.35
N ASP A 140 -22.36 7.80 12.62
CA ASP A 140 -21.99 8.61 11.47
C ASP A 140 -21.88 7.75 10.20
N TRP A 141 -21.65 8.38 9.06
CA TRP A 141 -21.51 7.73 7.76
C TRP A 141 -20.44 8.43 6.91
N LEU A 142 -19.95 7.77 5.87
CA LEU A 142 -18.86 8.27 5.04
C LEU A 142 -19.08 7.90 3.57
N THR A 143 -18.90 8.85 2.68
CA THR A 143 -18.87 8.63 1.23
C THR A 143 -17.43 8.68 0.73
N ILE A 144 -16.90 7.56 0.33
CA ILE A 144 -15.60 7.50 -0.30
C ILE A 144 -15.73 7.87 -1.77
N VAL A 145 -15.05 8.94 -2.18
CA VAL A 145 -14.94 9.34 -3.59
C VAL A 145 -13.47 9.24 -4.00
N GLY A 146 -13.18 8.41 -4.99
CA GLY A 146 -11.82 8.14 -5.42
C GLY A 146 -11.68 8.00 -6.94
N ALA A 147 -10.45 8.16 -7.42
CA ALA A 147 -10.04 7.83 -8.78
C ALA A 147 -9.03 6.69 -8.76
N THR A 148 -9.13 5.77 -9.69
CA THR A 148 -8.25 4.60 -9.77
C THR A 148 -7.93 4.22 -11.20
N SER A 149 -6.74 3.64 -11.41
CA SER A 149 -6.36 2.93 -12.63
C SER A 149 -6.62 1.42 -12.55
N GLY A 150 -7.16 0.92 -11.41
CA GLY A 150 -7.50 -0.50 -11.20
C GLY A 150 -7.27 -1.00 -9.79
N ASP A 151 -6.03 -1.27 -9.40
CA ASP A 151 -5.69 -2.01 -8.17
C ASP A 151 -6.15 -1.36 -6.85
N THR A 152 -6.01 -0.05 -6.71
CA THR A 152 -6.42 0.63 -5.48
C THR A 152 -7.94 0.68 -5.35
N GLY A 153 -8.63 0.94 -6.46
CA GLY A 153 -10.09 0.98 -6.47
C GLY A 153 -10.70 -0.37 -6.19
N SER A 154 -10.25 -1.42 -6.88
CA SER A 154 -10.75 -2.78 -6.65
C SER A 154 -10.54 -3.22 -5.19
N ALA A 155 -9.36 -2.98 -4.62
CA ALA A 155 -9.09 -3.31 -3.22
C ALA A 155 -9.99 -2.53 -2.24
N ALA A 156 -10.26 -1.23 -2.52
CA ALA A 156 -11.15 -0.42 -1.72
C ALA A 156 -12.60 -0.91 -1.79
N GLU A 157 -13.09 -1.18 -3.01
CA GLU A 157 -14.46 -1.65 -3.21
C GLU A 157 -14.71 -3.00 -2.55
N TYR A 158 -13.79 -3.97 -2.73
CA TYR A 158 -13.91 -5.28 -2.07
C TYR A 158 -13.88 -5.19 -0.54
N ALA A 159 -13.15 -4.24 0.00
CA ALA A 159 -13.07 -4.03 1.44
C ALA A 159 -14.30 -3.31 2.02
N LEU A 160 -14.95 -2.46 1.23
CA LEU A 160 -16.03 -1.58 1.70
C LEU A 160 -17.42 -2.01 1.23
N ARG A 161 -17.52 -3.00 0.31
CA ARG A 161 -18.79 -3.50 -0.18
C ARG A 161 -19.67 -4.03 0.95
N GLY A 162 -20.95 -3.70 0.90
CA GLY A 162 -21.95 -4.20 1.85
C GLY A 162 -21.78 -3.72 3.29
N ARG A 163 -20.86 -2.77 3.58
CA ARG A 163 -20.65 -2.26 4.94
C ARG A 163 -21.61 -1.14 5.28
N LEU A 164 -22.11 -1.16 6.50
CA LEU A 164 -23.03 -0.14 7.02
C LEU A 164 -22.31 1.21 7.19
N GLY A 165 -23.02 2.29 6.88
CA GLY A 165 -22.51 3.66 7.00
C GLY A 165 -21.43 4.01 5.95
N LEU A 166 -21.18 3.17 4.95
CA LEU A 166 -20.17 3.41 3.91
C LEU A 166 -20.78 3.38 2.52
N SER A 167 -20.45 4.38 1.71
CA SER A 167 -20.72 4.40 0.27
C SER A 167 -19.43 4.67 -0.50
N VAL A 168 -19.28 4.04 -1.66
CA VAL A 168 -18.08 4.17 -2.49
C VAL A 168 -18.46 4.61 -3.89
N VAL A 169 -17.89 5.71 -4.36
CA VAL A 169 -18.00 6.22 -5.73
C VAL A 169 -16.60 6.24 -6.33
N MET A 170 -16.32 5.28 -7.21
CA MET A 170 -14.98 5.08 -7.77
C MET A 170 -14.96 5.45 -9.25
N LEU A 171 -14.12 6.43 -9.61
CA LEU A 171 -13.95 6.93 -10.95
C LEU A 171 -12.79 6.23 -11.66
N THR A 172 -13.03 5.79 -12.88
CA THR A 172 -12.03 5.18 -13.77
C THR A 172 -12.08 5.83 -15.14
N PRO A 173 -10.95 5.96 -15.86
CA PRO A 173 -10.97 6.40 -17.25
C PRO A 173 -11.60 5.33 -18.13
N ALA A 174 -12.56 5.72 -18.97
CA ALA A 174 -13.29 4.81 -19.83
C ALA A 174 -12.34 4.05 -20.77
N GLY A 175 -12.48 2.72 -20.85
CA GLY A 175 -11.74 1.86 -21.77
C GLY A 175 -10.24 1.71 -21.49
N ARG A 176 -9.73 2.12 -20.31
CA ARG A 176 -8.27 2.08 -20.00
C ARG A 176 -7.86 0.94 -19.08
N MET A 177 -8.80 0.26 -18.44
CA MET A 177 -8.51 -0.91 -17.58
C MET A 177 -8.46 -2.19 -18.43
N THR A 178 -7.63 -3.17 -17.98
CA THR A 178 -7.66 -4.50 -18.57
C THR A 178 -9.03 -5.16 -18.36
N PRO A 179 -9.43 -6.15 -19.21
CA PRO A 179 -10.69 -6.86 -19.01
C PRO A 179 -10.82 -7.45 -17.60
N PHE A 180 -9.77 -8.04 -17.07
CA PHE A 180 -9.72 -8.60 -15.73
C PHE A 180 -9.94 -7.54 -14.64
N GLN A 181 -9.24 -6.41 -14.68
CA GLN A 181 -9.39 -5.33 -13.71
C GLN A 181 -10.80 -4.71 -13.75
N ARG A 182 -11.34 -4.53 -14.97
CA ARG A 182 -12.69 -4.04 -15.16
C ARG A 182 -13.71 -5.00 -14.56
N ALA A 183 -13.56 -6.29 -14.82
CA ALA A 183 -14.44 -7.32 -14.26
C ALA A 183 -14.36 -7.36 -12.74
N GLN A 184 -13.17 -7.24 -12.14
CA GLN A 184 -13.04 -7.18 -10.68
C GLN A 184 -13.85 -6.05 -10.05
N MET A 185 -13.88 -4.86 -10.66
CA MET A 185 -14.60 -3.71 -10.11
C MET A 185 -16.08 -3.74 -10.47
N PHE A 186 -16.37 -3.84 -11.76
CA PHE A 186 -17.73 -3.61 -12.27
C PHE A 186 -18.69 -4.76 -11.97
N SER A 187 -18.18 -5.96 -11.60
CA SER A 187 -19.03 -7.07 -11.15
C SER A 187 -19.50 -6.95 -9.70
N LEU A 188 -19.06 -5.90 -8.97
CA LEU A 188 -19.57 -5.63 -7.64
C LEU A 188 -20.93 -4.93 -7.75
N LEU A 189 -22.00 -5.70 -7.47
CA LEU A 189 -23.39 -5.23 -7.59
C LEU A 189 -23.98 -4.76 -6.26
N ASP A 190 -23.16 -4.58 -5.23
CA ASP A 190 -23.57 -4.08 -3.91
C ASP A 190 -24.13 -2.67 -4.04
N ASP A 191 -25.20 -2.37 -3.29
CA ASP A 191 -25.91 -1.09 -3.37
C ASP A 191 -25.06 0.12 -2.98
N ASN A 192 -24.06 -0.10 -2.12
CA ASN A 192 -23.15 0.94 -1.65
C ASN A 192 -21.92 1.14 -2.55
N ILE A 193 -21.78 0.40 -3.65
CA ILE A 193 -20.67 0.54 -4.62
C ILE A 193 -21.19 1.16 -5.91
N VAL A 194 -20.59 2.27 -6.32
CA VAL A 194 -20.92 2.99 -7.55
C VAL A 194 -19.65 3.14 -8.40
N ASN A 195 -19.57 2.34 -9.46
CA ASN A 195 -18.50 2.43 -10.45
C ASN A 195 -18.86 3.48 -11.52
N VAL A 196 -17.90 4.35 -11.84
CA VAL A 196 -18.07 5.45 -12.79
C VAL A 196 -16.98 5.40 -13.85
N ALA A 197 -17.36 5.28 -15.11
CA ALA A 197 -16.46 5.40 -16.25
C ALA A 197 -16.52 6.84 -16.80
N VAL A 198 -15.42 7.57 -16.68
CA VAL A 198 -15.30 8.97 -17.12
C VAL A 198 -14.75 9.00 -18.54
N ASP A 199 -15.40 9.75 -19.42
CA ASP A 199 -14.88 10.01 -20.77
C ASP A 199 -13.65 10.93 -20.70
N GLY A 200 -12.47 10.33 -20.50
CA GLY A 200 -11.22 11.06 -20.29
C GLY A 200 -10.05 10.15 -19.93
N VAL A 201 -9.01 10.76 -19.36
CA VAL A 201 -7.82 10.09 -18.85
C VAL A 201 -7.85 10.05 -17.31
N PHE A 202 -6.88 9.37 -16.72
CA PHE A 202 -6.80 9.21 -15.26
C PHE A 202 -6.72 10.55 -14.50
N ASP A 203 -6.02 11.54 -15.07
CA ASP A 203 -5.90 12.87 -14.49
C ASP A 203 -7.25 13.60 -14.45
N ASP A 204 -8.11 13.42 -15.47
CA ASP A 204 -9.47 13.95 -15.46
C ASP A 204 -10.31 13.38 -14.31
N CYS A 205 -10.17 12.08 -14.04
CA CYS A 205 -10.82 11.43 -12.89
C CYS A 205 -10.32 12.03 -11.56
N GLN A 206 -9.01 12.24 -11.45
CA GLN A 206 -8.42 12.86 -10.24
C GLN A 206 -8.89 14.30 -10.06
N ASP A 207 -9.01 15.09 -11.13
CA ASP A 207 -9.46 16.47 -11.07
C ASP A 207 -10.92 16.58 -10.65
N LEU A 208 -11.78 15.68 -11.11
CA LEU A 208 -13.16 15.58 -10.64
C LEU A 208 -13.22 15.26 -9.14
N VAL A 209 -12.43 14.30 -8.66
CA VAL A 209 -12.33 13.98 -7.23
C VAL A 209 -11.83 15.16 -6.41
N LYS A 210 -10.79 15.87 -6.89
CA LYS A 210 -10.28 17.09 -6.24
C LYS A 210 -11.37 18.18 -6.18
N ALA A 211 -12.08 18.41 -7.27
CA ALA A 211 -13.13 19.42 -7.34
C ALA A 211 -14.27 19.17 -6.33
N VAL A 212 -14.67 17.90 -6.15
CA VAL A 212 -15.64 17.51 -5.13
C VAL A 212 -15.10 17.75 -3.72
N ASN A 213 -13.80 17.45 -3.47
CA ASN A 213 -13.17 17.63 -2.16
C ASN A 213 -12.93 19.10 -1.79
N ILE A 214 -12.74 19.99 -2.75
CA ILE A 214 -12.52 21.44 -2.52
C ILE A 214 -13.84 22.13 -2.16
N ASP A 215 -14.99 21.65 -2.63
CA ASP A 215 -16.29 22.19 -2.23
C ASP A 215 -16.61 21.80 -0.78
N ALA A 216 -16.27 22.69 0.14
CA ALA A 216 -16.41 22.46 1.57
C ALA A 216 -17.86 22.16 2.00
N ASN A 217 -18.84 22.83 1.37
CA ASN A 217 -20.25 22.61 1.69
C ASN A 217 -20.72 21.23 1.23
N PHE A 218 -20.38 20.86 0.00
CA PHE A 218 -20.71 19.53 -0.54
C PHE A 218 -19.99 18.43 0.23
N LYS A 219 -18.70 18.61 0.51
CA LYS A 219 -17.90 17.68 1.30
C LYS A 219 -18.51 17.44 2.68
N GLN A 220 -18.90 18.49 3.38
CA GLN A 220 -19.53 18.38 4.69
C GLN A 220 -20.91 17.71 4.61
N GLN A 221 -21.75 18.14 3.65
CA GLN A 221 -23.11 17.61 3.47
C GLN A 221 -23.13 16.12 3.15
N TRP A 222 -22.19 15.65 2.36
CA TRP A 222 -22.13 14.27 1.84
C TRP A 222 -21.04 13.44 2.53
N HIS A 223 -20.44 13.92 3.60
CA HIS A 223 -19.39 13.26 4.37
C HIS A 223 -18.30 12.68 3.46
N ILE A 224 -17.80 13.50 2.50
CA ILE A 224 -16.84 13.05 1.51
C ILE A 224 -15.49 12.75 2.16
N GLY A 225 -15.02 11.52 1.98
CA GLY A 225 -13.72 11.04 2.41
C GLY A 225 -12.96 10.32 1.31
N ALA A 226 -11.78 9.81 1.63
CA ALA A 226 -10.91 9.12 0.70
C ALA A 226 -10.20 7.93 1.36
N VAL A 227 -9.92 6.91 0.56
CA VAL A 227 -9.10 5.74 0.96
C VAL A 227 -7.75 5.77 0.24
N ASN A 228 -7.03 6.86 0.36
CA ASN A 228 -5.74 7.02 -0.29
C ASN A 228 -4.59 6.34 0.49
N SER A 229 -3.41 6.23 -0.14
CA SER A 229 -2.25 5.54 0.43
C SER A 229 -1.65 6.23 1.66
N ILE A 230 -2.03 7.48 1.93
CA ILE A 230 -1.49 8.28 3.04
C ILE A 230 -2.18 8.04 4.38
N ASN A 231 -3.35 7.39 4.41
CA ASN A 231 -4.03 7.07 5.66
C ASN A 231 -3.13 6.22 6.56
N TRP A 232 -2.94 6.65 7.81
CA TRP A 232 -2.05 5.98 8.76
C TRP A 232 -2.45 4.52 9.01
N ALA A 233 -3.74 4.22 9.12
CA ALA A 233 -4.21 2.85 9.34
C ALA A 233 -3.79 1.90 8.21
N ARG A 234 -3.74 2.38 6.96
CA ARG A 234 -3.22 1.59 5.83
C ARG A 234 -1.73 1.28 5.98
N LEU A 235 -0.95 2.25 6.44
CA LEU A 235 0.48 2.06 6.68
C LEU A 235 0.70 1.10 7.85
N LEU A 236 -0.03 1.28 8.92
CA LEU A 236 0.07 0.46 10.13
C LEU A 236 -0.27 -1.02 9.85
N ALA A 237 -1.30 -1.30 9.05
CA ALA A 237 -1.61 -2.65 8.60
C ALA A 237 -0.43 -3.33 7.88
N GLN A 238 0.40 -2.54 7.18
CA GLN A 238 1.55 -3.05 6.46
C GLN A 238 2.74 -3.38 7.38
N VAL A 239 2.87 -2.72 8.53
CA VAL A 239 3.88 -3.08 9.55
C VAL A 239 3.73 -4.54 10.00
N VAL A 240 2.48 -5.01 10.12
CA VAL A 240 2.17 -6.38 10.59
C VAL A 240 2.79 -7.44 9.69
N TYR A 241 2.68 -7.31 8.37
CA TYR A 241 3.19 -8.35 7.48
C TYR A 241 4.72 -8.40 7.40
N TYR A 242 5.44 -7.31 7.70
CA TYR A 242 6.90 -7.37 7.85
C TYR A 242 7.30 -8.19 9.06
N ILE A 243 6.61 -8.02 10.17
CA ILE A 243 6.82 -8.81 11.39
C ILE A 243 6.49 -10.28 11.11
N ALA A 244 5.33 -10.57 10.49
CA ALA A 244 4.94 -11.93 10.13
C ALA A 244 5.93 -12.60 9.18
N SER A 245 6.39 -11.91 8.13
CA SER A 245 7.35 -12.43 7.16
C SER A 245 8.70 -12.74 7.85
N TRP A 246 9.18 -11.83 8.71
CA TRP A 246 10.41 -12.06 9.47
C TRP A 246 10.28 -13.28 10.40
N LEU A 247 9.18 -13.40 11.14
CA LEU A 247 8.92 -14.54 12.04
C LEU A 247 8.86 -15.87 11.26
N ARG A 248 8.21 -15.90 10.09
CA ARG A 248 8.11 -17.11 9.25
C ARG A 248 9.46 -17.53 8.68
N ILE A 249 10.24 -16.59 8.15
CA ILE A 249 11.58 -16.87 7.60
C ILE A 249 12.52 -17.31 8.74
N ARG A 250 12.43 -16.68 9.91
CA ARG A 250 13.16 -17.10 11.12
C ARG A 250 12.85 -18.55 11.48
N LEU A 251 11.58 -18.93 11.49
CA LEU A 251 11.13 -20.29 11.80
C LEU A 251 11.65 -21.30 10.75
N GLN A 252 11.49 -20.98 9.44
CA GLN A 252 11.89 -21.89 8.36
C GLN A 252 13.41 -22.04 8.25
N THR A 253 14.18 -21.00 8.55
CA THR A 253 15.65 -21.04 8.53
C THR A 253 16.27 -21.59 9.82
N GLY A 254 15.52 -21.65 10.93
CA GLY A 254 16.01 -22.01 12.25
C GLY A 254 17.01 -21.01 12.85
N LYS A 255 17.14 -19.80 12.28
CA LYS A 255 18.11 -18.78 12.72
C LYS A 255 17.51 -17.90 13.80
N ALA A 256 17.90 -18.08 15.05
CA ALA A 256 17.39 -17.30 16.17
C ALA A 256 17.73 -15.79 16.06
N ASP A 257 18.89 -15.48 15.51
CA ASP A 257 19.46 -14.15 15.30
C ASP A 257 19.32 -13.66 13.86
N LEU A 258 18.21 -14.05 13.19
CA LEU A 258 17.93 -13.67 11.80
C LEU A 258 18.00 -12.15 11.61
N ARG A 259 18.86 -11.73 10.68
CA ARG A 259 18.86 -10.38 10.11
C ARG A 259 18.38 -10.47 8.67
N LEU A 260 17.28 -9.83 8.37
CA LEU A 260 16.59 -9.97 7.08
C LEU A 260 16.77 -8.71 6.22
N ASN A 261 17.18 -8.88 4.98
CA ASN A 261 17.11 -7.83 3.98
C ASN A 261 15.74 -7.88 3.31
N VAL A 262 15.08 -6.74 3.14
CA VAL A 262 13.78 -6.67 2.45
C VAL A 262 13.88 -5.82 1.20
N VAL A 263 13.36 -6.32 0.09
CA VAL A 263 13.30 -5.63 -1.20
C VAL A 263 11.84 -5.37 -1.54
N VAL A 264 11.53 -4.12 -1.84
CA VAL A 264 10.15 -3.68 -1.94
C VAL A 264 9.91 -2.95 -3.24
N PRO A 265 9.09 -3.52 -4.15
CA PRO A 265 8.59 -2.77 -5.31
C PRO A 265 7.85 -1.52 -4.84
N SER A 266 8.31 -0.34 -5.24
CA SER A 266 7.88 0.91 -4.61
C SER A 266 7.48 1.99 -5.63
N GLY A 267 6.20 2.43 -5.56
CA GLY A 267 5.72 3.65 -6.18
C GLY A 267 5.49 4.75 -5.13
N ASN A 268 4.39 4.69 -4.38
CA ASN A 268 3.99 5.68 -3.37
C ASN A 268 4.78 5.60 -2.04
N PHE A 269 5.82 4.80 -1.96
CA PHE A 269 6.65 4.60 -0.76
C PHE A 269 5.93 4.01 0.46
N GLY A 270 4.64 3.69 0.40
CA GLY A 270 3.86 3.21 1.54
C GLY A 270 4.36 1.89 2.10
N ASN A 271 4.56 0.91 1.22
CA ASN A 271 4.99 -0.44 1.59
C ASN A 271 6.37 -0.41 2.29
N ILE A 272 7.37 0.21 1.68
CA ILE A 272 8.71 0.27 2.28
C ILE A 272 8.79 1.23 3.48
N CYS A 273 7.92 2.23 3.58
CA CYS A 273 7.78 3.06 4.77
C CYS A 273 7.32 2.22 5.98
N ALA A 274 6.44 1.23 5.76
CA ALA A 274 6.06 0.30 6.82
C ALA A 274 7.23 -0.60 7.27
N ALA A 275 8.10 -1.02 6.34
CA ALA A 275 9.35 -1.70 6.68
C ALA A 275 10.28 -0.81 7.51
N HIS A 276 10.40 0.47 7.12
CA HIS A 276 11.17 1.45 7.88
C HIS A 276 10.65 1.57 9.32
N ILE A 277 9.34 1.69 9.50
CA ILE A 277 8.73 1.76 10.84
C ILE A 277 9.00 0.48 11.62
N ALA A 278 8.80 -0.71 11.03
CA ALA A 278 9.09 -1.98 11.68
C ALA A 278 10.57 -2.06 12.15
N ARG A 279 11.51 -1.57 11.32
CA ARG A 279 12.92 -1.47 11.68
C ARG A 279 13.17 -0.47 12.81
N GLN A 280 12.50 0.69 12.80
CA GLN A 280 12.58 1.68 13.88
C GLN A 280 11.98 1.15 15.21
N MET A 281 11.03 0.22 15.14
CA MET A 281 10.52 -0.51 16.31
C MET A 281 11.52 -1.55 16.85
N GLY A 282 12.60 -1.84 16.14
CA GLY A 282 13.61 -2.83 16.53
C GLY A 282 13.44 -4.20 15.89
N LEU A 283 12.56 -4.36 14.88
CA LEU A 283 12.54 -5.60 14.08
C LEU A 283 13.90 -5.75 13.37
N PRO A 284 14.58 -6.93 13.45
CA PRO A 284 15.91 -7.12 12.88
C PRO A 284 15.92 -7.15 11.34
N LEU A 285 15.60 -6.01 10.73
CA LEU A 285 15.76 -5.77 9.30
C LEU A 285 17.13 -5.12 9.05
N GLU A 286 18.01 -5.84 8.32
CA GLU A 286 19.36 -5.36 8.02
C GLU A 286 19.32 -4.22 7.02
N SER A 287 18.74 -4.47 5.85
CA SER A 287 18.62 -3.51 4.77
C SER A 287 17.20 -3.37 4.28
N LEU A 288 16.85 -2.15 3.88
CA LEU A 288 15.60 -1.77 3.23
C LEU A 288 15.92 -1.35 1.79
N VAL A 289 15.45 -2.12 0.82
CA VAL A 289 15.79 -1.89 -0.59
C VAL A 289 14.58 -1.41 -1.36
N VAL A 290 14.66 -0.19 -1.86
CA VAL A 290 13.67 0.40 -2.76
C VAL A 290 13.93 -0.11 -4.17
N ALA A 291 12.98 -0.88 -4.71
CA ALA A 291 12.99 -1.27 -6.10
C ALA A 291 12.01 -0.38 -6.89
N THR A 292 12.50 0.31 -7.91
CA THR A 292 11.68 1.13 -8.80
C THR A 292 11.67 0.54 -10.21
N ASN A 293 10.69 0.94 -11.00
CA ASN A 293 10.74 0.76 -12.44
C ASN A 293 11.46 1.96 -13.11
N GLU A 294 11.21 2.21 -14.38
CA GLU A 294 11.78 3.32 -15.15
C GLU A 294 11.41 4.70 -14.55
N ASN A 295 10.32 4.77 -13.77
CA ASN A 295 9.94 5.96 -13.01
C ASN A 295 10.71 6.00 -11.69
N ASN A 296 12.00 6.24 -11.77
CA ASN A 296 12.99 6.00 -10.72
C ASN A 296 13.28 7.20 -9.79
N VAL A 297 12.31 8.06 -9.53
CA VAL A 297 12.50 9.26 -8.67
C VAL A 297 12.98 8.93 -7.25
N LEU A 298 12.55 7.79 -6.69
CA LEU A 298 13.02 7.33 -5.38
C LEU A 298 14.46 6.82 -5.46
N GLU A 299 14.80 6.03 -6.48
CA GLU A 299 16.19 5.58 -6.70
C GLU A 299 17.12 6.78 -6.84
N GLU A 300 16.74 7.79 -7.63
CA GLU A 300 17.49 9.03 -7.78
C GLU A 300 17.78 9.68 -6.42
N PHE A 301 16.78 9.80 -5.55
CA PHE A 301 16.97 10.36 -4.21
C PHE A 301 17.97 9.55 -3.39
N PHE A 302 17.80 8.24 -3.26
CA PHE A 302 18.70 7.43 -2.43
C PHE A 302 20.12 7.38 -2.96
N ARG A 303 20.34 7.63 -4.23
CA ARG A 303 21.65 7.71 -4.87
C ARG A 303 22.29 9.09 -4.78
N THR A 304 21.50 10.16 -4.87
CA THR A 304 22.02 11.53 -5.06
C THR A 304 21.69 12.52 -3.95
N GLY A 305 20.67 12.25 -3.12
CA GLY A 305 20.11 13.20 -2.16
C GLY A 305 19.08 14.16 -2.77
N VAL A 306 18.86 14.12 -4.08
CA VAL A 306 17.91 15.00 -4.78
C VAL A 306 16.59 14.27 -5.00
N TYR A 307 15.50 14.79 -4.44
CA TYR A 307 14.15 14.32 -4.71
C TYR A 307 13.49 15.24 -5.72
N ARG A 308 13.33 14.78 -6.94
CA ARG A 308 12.77 15.52 -8.07
C ARG A 308 11.51 14.85 -8.59
N VAL A 309 10.37 15.53 -8.46
CA VAL A 309 9.10 15.10 -9.02
C VAL A 309 9.07 15.36 -10.52
N ARG A 310 8.66 14.37 -11.30
CA ARG A 310 8.45 14.52 -12.75
C ARG A 310 7.03 14.98 -13.03
N SER A 311 6.83 15.64 -14.17
CA SER A 311 5.49 15.95 -14.66
C SER A 311 4.73 14.68 -15.06
N SER A 312 3.40 14.78 -15.25
CA SER A 312 2.62 13.66 -15.79
C SER A 312 3.06 13.29 -17.21
N GLU A 313 3.53 14.24 -18.01
CA GLU A 313 4.07 14.00 -19.35
C GLU A 313 5.40 13.25 -19.35
N ASP A 314 6.22 13.44 -18.31
CA ASP A 314 7.51 12.78 -18.12
C ASP A 314 7.40 11.43 -17.39
N THR A 315 6.22 11.09 -16.89
CA THR A 315 5.96 9.81 -16.23
C THR A 315 5.67 8.76 -17.28
N LEU A 316 6.50 7.72 -17.32
CA LEU A 316 6.40 6.65 -18.31
C LEU A 316 5.29 5.66 -17.95
N ALA A 317 4.50 5.26 -18.94
CA ALA A 317 3.61 4.11 -18.80
C ALA A 317 4.44 2.83 -19.00
N THR A 318 4.51 1.99 -17.96
CA THR A 318 5.34 0.78 -17.94
C THR A 318 4.52 -0.50 -17.82
N SER A 319 5.17 -1.66 -17.95
CA SER A 319 4.57 -2.96 -17.70
C SER A 319 4.42 -3.31 -16.20
N SER A 320 4.87 -2.43 -15.28
CA SER A 320 4.58 -2.50 -13.85
C SER A 320 3.82 -1.24 -13.37
N PRO A 321 2.57 -1.04 -13.85
CA PRO A 321 1.87 0.25 -13.81
C PRO A 321 1.55 0.76 -12.41
N SER A 322 1.47 -0.09 -11.39
CA SER A 322 1.25 0.36 -10.00
C SER A 322 2.42 1.14 -9.41
N MET A 323 3.58 1.10 -10.08
CA MET A 323 4.79 1.83 -9.72
C MET A 323 5.05 3.05 -10.64
N ASP A 324 4.16 3.37 -11.58
CA ASP A 324 4.25 4.56 -12.46
C ASP A 324 3.91 5.81 -11.67
N ILE A 325 4.77 6.15 -10.74
CA ILE A 325 4.60 7.21 -9.75
C ILE A 325 5.79 8.14 -9.80
N SER A 326 5.53 9.43 -9.99
CA SER A 326 6.55 10.48 -9.96
C SER A 326 6.58 11.28 -8.65
N LYS A 327 5.49 11.24 -7.87
CA LYS A 327 5.39 11.88 -6.55
C LYS A 327 4.98 10.85 -5.50
N ALA A 328 5.95 10.32 -4.77
CA ALA A 328 5.74 9.31 -3.75
C ALA A 328 5.09 9.90 -2.50
N SER A 329 3.79 9.67 -2.31
CA SER A 329 2.98 10.34 -1.29
C SER A 329 3.39 10.04 0.17
N ASN A 330 3.94 8.84 0.46
CA ASN A 330 4.38 8.48 1.81
C ASN A 330 5.85 8.80 2.09
N PHE A 331 6.59 9.31 1.11
CA PHE A 331 8.00 9.63 1.25
C PHE A 331 8.25 10.71 2.31
N GLU A 332 7.30 11.60 2.50
CA GLU A 332 7.33 12.64 3.53
C GLU A 332 7.53 12.09 4.95
N ARG A 333 6.94 10.92 5.26
CA ARG A 333 7.13 10.27 6.56
C ARG A 333 8.57 9.86 6.82
N PHE A 334 9.23 9.33 5.80
CA PHE A 334 10.64 8.98 5.89
C PHE A 334 11.53 10.22 5.98
N ILE A 335 11.27 11.26 5.19
CA ILE A 335 12.02 12.53 5.27
C ILE A 335 11.87 13.17 6.66
N PHE A 336 10.69 13.12 7.24
CA PHE A 336 10.47 13.59 8.61
C PHE A 336 11.37 12.85 9.62
N ASP A 337 11.43 11.53 9.57
CA ASP A 337 12.33 10.74 10.45
C ASP A 337 13.80 10.98 10.12
N LEU A 338 14.17 11.11 8.83
CA LEU A 338 15.53 11.42 8.38
C LEU A 338 16.04 12.75 8.97
N LEU A 339 15.17 13.74 9.06
CA LEU A 339 15.45 15.05 9.63
C LEU A 339 15.34 15.13 11.16
N GLY A 340 15.32 13.98 11.85
CA GLY A 340 15.16 13.91 13.30
C GLY A 340 13.81 14.43 13.79
N ARG A 341 12.78 14.31 12.94
CA ARG A 341 11.39 14.73 13.21
C ARG A 341 11.22 16.26 13.31
N ASP A 342 12.01 16.99 12.52
CA ASP A 342 11.89 18.45 12.38
C ASP A 342 10.75 18.79 11.40
N SER A 343 9.59 19.14 11.95
CA SER A 343 8.39 19.48 11.17
C SER A 343 8.56 20.74 10.33
N ALA A 344 9.31 21.74 10.82
CA ALA A 344 9.51 22.98 10.08
C ALA A 344 10.35 22.73 8.82
N ARG A 345 11.47 22.02 8.96
CA ARG A 345 12.30 21.63 7.82
C ARG A 345 11.54 20.73 6.85
N THR A 346 10.75 19.76 7.35
CA THR A 346 9.95 18.88 6.52
C THR A 346 8.95 19.68 5.70
N ARG A 347 8.19 20.56 6.33
CA ARG A 347 7.24 21.45 5.64
C ARG A 347 7.94 22.28 4.55
N ASP A 348 9.09 22.88 4.87
CA ASP A 348 9.83 23.73 3.95
C ASP A 348 10.33 22.94 2.72
N LEU A 349 10.82 21.70 2.88
CA LEU A 349 11.22 20.84 1.77
C LEU A 349 10.02 20.45 0.89
N PHE A 350 8.89 20.08 1.46
CA PHE A 350 7.71 19.73 0.66
C PHE A 350 7.02 20.94 0.02
N ASN A 351 7.20 22.14 0.57
CA ASN A 351 6.86 23.39 -0.11
C ASN A 351 7.77 23.66 -1.31
N GLN A 352 9.08 23.36 -1.21
CA GLN A 352 9.98 23.41 -2.37
C GLN A 352 9.53 22.45 -3.47
N VAL A 353 9.15 21.20 -3.14
CA VAL A 353 8.58 20.29 -4.13
C VAL A 353 7.34 20.89 -4.81
N ALA A 354 6.46 21.55 -4.05
CA ALA A 354 5.24 22.13 -4.61
C ALA A 354 5.51 23.35 -5.51
N THR A 355 6.57 24.12 -5.26
CA THR A 355 6.85 25.37 -5.96
C THR A 355 7.89 25.23 -7.07
N GLN A 356 8.90 24.40 -6.89
CA GLN A 356 10.03 24.24 -7.83
C GLN A 356 10.22 22.80 -8.35
N GLY A 357 9.41 21.84 -7.85
CA GLY A 357 9.44 20.47 -8.30
C GLY A 357 10.47 19.56 -7.62
N TYR A 358 11.35 20.07 -6.76
CA TYR A 358 12.39 19.28 -6.10
C TYR A 358 12.86 19.88 -4.79
N PHE A 359 13.59 19.06 -4.01
CA PHE A 359 14.51 19.51 -2.95
C PHE A 359 15.84 18.75 -3.03
N ASP A 360 16.87 19.26 -2.40
CA ASP A 360 18.24 18.73 -2.41
C ASP A 360 18.79 18.61 -0.98
N LEU A 361 19.10 17.39 -0.55
CA LEU A 361 19.75 17.06 0.72
C LEU A 361 21.18 16.52 0.52
N SER A 362 21.73 16.53 -0.71
CA SER A 362 23.01 15.90 -1.06
C SER A 362 24.21 16.37 -0.21
N GLN A 363 24.15 17.59 0.30
CA GLN A 363 25.23 18.20 1.10
C GLN A 363 24.94 18.18 2.60
N THR A 364 23.89 17.47 3.03
CA THR A 364 23.51 17.42 4.45
C THR A 364 24.15 16.21 5.16
N GLU A 365 24.35 16.35 6.46
CA GLU A 365 24.89 15.29 7.30
C GLU A 365 23.89 14.11 7.40
N GLU A 366 22.60 14.41 7.42
CA GLU A 366 21.53 13.40 7.45
C GLU A 366 21.59 12.50 6.23
N PHE A 367 21.77 13.07 5.03
CA PHE A 367 21.89 12.27 3.82
C PHE A 367 23.20 11.46 3.81
N ALA A 368 24.32 12.05 4.23
CA ALA A 368 25.61 11.36 4.30
C ALA A 368 25.56 10.13 5.24
N LYS A 369 24.73 10.16 6.29
CA LYS A 369 24.55 9.07 7.25
C LYS A 369 23.31 8.21 6.98
N LEU A 370 22.56 8.46 5.91
CA LEU A 370 21.27 7.80 5.63
C LEU A 370 21.40 6.28 5.61
N GLN A 371 22.37 5.75 4.89
CA GLN A 371 22.57 4.31 4.78
C GLN A 371 22.95 3.69 6.13
N GLN A 372 23.86 4.33 6.86
CA GLN A 372 24.31 3.85 8.17
C GLN A 372 23.17 3.82 9.19
N ASN A 373 22.36 4.89 9.24
CA ASN A 373 21.31 5.05 10.24
C ASN A 373 20.05 4.26 9.91
N PHE A 374 19.69 4.20 8.62
CA PHE A 374 18.38 3.68 8.17
C PHE A 374 18.48 2.43 7.29
N GLY A 375 19.67 2.05 6.83
CA GLY A 375 19.89 0.82 6.06
C GLY A 375 19.31 0.82 4.65
N PHE A 376 19.01 1.97 4.06
CA PHE A 376 18.39 2.05 2.73
C PHE A 376 19.39 1.87 1.60
N TYR A 377 18.96 1.06 0.62
CA TYR A 377 19.52 0.94 -0.72
C TYR A 377 18.40 1.15 -1.73
N ALA A 378 18.76 1.48 -2.98
CA ALA A 378 17.81 1.59 -4.07
C ALA A 378 18.45 1.19 -5.40
N ALA A 379 17.64 0.65 -6.30
CA ALA A 379 17.98 0.47 -7.69
C ALA A 379 16.71 0.43 -8.54
N SER A 380 16.87 0.52 -9.86
CA SER A 380 15.77 0.46 -10.83
C SER A 380 15.89 -0.74 -11.75
N SER A 381 14.75 -1.15 -12.29
CA SER A 381 14.57 -2.22 -13.25
C SER A 381 13.92 -1.67 -14.51
N THR A 382 14.25 -2.25 -15.65
CA THR A 382 13.67 -1.93 -16.95
C THR A 382 12.67 -2.99 -17.40
N HIS A 383 11.93 -2.72 -18.47
CA HIS A 383 11.02 -3.70 -19.06
C HIS A 383 11.74 -5.01 -19.45
N GLU A 384 12.90 -4.90 -20.07
CA GLU A 384 13.72 -6.07 -20.45
C GLU A 384 14.16 -6.87 -19.22
N ASP A 385 14.57 -6.19 -18.16
CA ASP A 385 14.93 -6.82 -16.89
C ASP A 385 13.74 -7.59 -16.29
N ARG A 386 12.54 -6.98 -16.27
CA ARG A 386 11.31 -7.64 -15.79
C ARG A 386 11.02 -8.93 -16.53
N LEU A 387 11.01 -8.88 -17.88
CA LEU A 387 10.77 -10.07 -18.70
C LEU A 387 11.81 -11.16 -18.42
N ALA A 388 13.09 -10.78 -18.32
CA ALA A 388 14.16 -11.71 -18.00
C ALA A 388 13.98 -12.35 -16.61
N GLN A 389 13.58 -11.58 -15.59
CA GLN A 389 13.38 -12.11 -14.25
C GLN A 389 12.14 -13.01 -14.13
N ILE A 390 11.03 -12.68 -14.79
CA ILE A 390 9.84 -13.55 -14.86
C ILE A 390 10.23 -14.91 -15.48
N ARG A 391 10.92 -14.91 -16.63
CA ARG A 391 11.37 -16.13 -17.31
C ARG A 391 12.33 -16.92 -16.43
N ARG A 392 13.37 -16.27 -15.92
CA ARG A 392 14.40 -16.93 -15.11
C ARG A 392 13.82 -17.58 -13.86
N THR A 393 12.95 -16.88 -13.14
CA THR A 393 12.36 -17.42 -11.90
C THR A 393 11.41 -18.59 -12.22
N TRP A 394 10.68 -18.52 -13.33
CA TRP A 394 9.88 -19.65 -13.80
C TRP A 394 10.73 -20.88 -14.13
N GLU A 395 11.84 -20.70 -14.85
CA GLU A 395 12.76 -21.79 -15.22
C GLU A 395 13.44 -22.42 -13.99
N GLU A 396 13.85 -21.60 -13.01
CA GLU A 396 14.60 -22.04 -11.82
C GLU A 396 13.72 -22.68 -10.75
N SER A 397 12.51 -22.13 -10.48
CA SER A 397 11.68 -22.51 -9.33
C SER A 397 10.24 -22.88 -9.68
N HIS A 398 9.84 -22.77 -10.94
CA HIS A 398 8.45 -22.88 -11.38
C HIS A 398 7.49 -21.92 -10.68
N TYR A 399 8.03 -20.78 -10.19
CA TYR A 399 7.24 -19.70 -9.64
C TYR A 399 7.09 -18.58 -10.67
N LEU A 400 5.83 -18.22 -10.97
CA LEU A 400 5.52 -17.18 -11.95
C LEU A 400 5.34 -15.84 -11.22
N LEU A 401 6.27 -14.91 -11.48
CA LEU A 401 6.24 -13.56 -10.88
C LEU A 401 5.27 -12.67 -11.66
N ASP A 402 4.60 -11.74 -10.95
CA ASP A 402 4.03 -10.56 -11.59
C ASP A 402 5.12 -9.52 -11.92
N PRO A 403 4.85 -8.56 -12.83
CA PRO A 403 5.87 -7.61 -13.29
C PRO A 403 6.46 -6.74 -12.17
N HIS A 404 5.69 -6.36 -11.17
CA HIS A 404 6.17 -5.53 -10.06
C HIS A 404 7.09 -6.33 -9.13
N THR A 405 6.71 -7.56 -8.81
CA THR A 405 7.57 -8.46 -8.02
C THR A 405 8.85 -8.79 -8.79
N ALA A 406 8.77 -8.89 -10.12
CA ALA A 406 9.95 -9.07 -10.97
C ALA A 406 10.94 -7.90 -10.89
N ASP A 407 10.46 -6.65 -10.83
CA ASP A 407 11.30 -5.48 -10.52
C ASP A 407 12.03 -5.65 -9.19
N GLY A 408 11.33 -6.12 -8.16
CA GLY A 408 11.92 -6.42 -6.85
C GLY A 408 13.00 -7.50 -6.91
N VAL A 409 12.74 -8.60 -7.61
CA VAL A 409 13.70 -9.71 -7.79
C VAL A 409 14.94 -9.26 -8.58
N GLN A 410 14.75 -8.46 -9.63
CA GLN A 410 15.85 -7.86 -10.39
C GLN A 410 16.76 -7.02 -9.48
N VAL A 411 16.17 -6.13 -8.72
CA VAL A 411 16.93 -5.25 -7.80
C VAL A 411 17.61 -6.04 -6.69
N ALA A 412 16.96 -7.09 -6.15
CA ALA A 412 17.57 -7.99 -5.17
C ALA A 412 18.85 -8.64 -5.72
N ARG A 413 18.79 -9.16 -6.95
CA ARG A 413 19.92 -9.78 -7.63
C ARG A 413 21.02 -8.77 -8.01
N GLN A 414 20.63 -7.59 -8.48
CA GLN A 414 21.56 -6.50 -8.81
C GLN A 414 22.37 -6.03 -7.59
N LEU A 415 21.74 -6.00 -6.42
CA LEU A 415 22.39 -5.57 -5.18
C LEU A 415 22.92 -6.72 -4.32
N ARG A 416 22.88 -7.97 -4.81
CA ARG A 416 23.24 -9.16 -4.02
C ARG A 416 24.59 -9.05 -3.32
N GLY A 417 25.57 -8.44 -3.96
CA GLY A 417 26.92 -8.23 -3.37
C GLY A 417 26.97 -7.24 -2.20
N LYS A 418 25.87 -6.53 -1.93
CA LYS A 418 25.72 -5.58 -0.79
C LYS A 418 24.77 -6.09 0.29
N LEU A 419 24.08 -7.21 0.05
CA LEU A 419 23.04 -7.75 0.92
C LEU A 419 23.51 -9.08 1.51
N ASP A 420 23.98 -9.05 2.75
CA ASP A 420 24.38 -10.26 3.46
C ASP A 420 23.15 -11.00 4.03
N GLY A 421 23.17 -12.34 3.92
CA GLY A 421 22.12 -13.20 4.49
C GLY A 421 20.88 -13.32 3.61
N PRO A 422 19.73 -13.69 4.19
CA PRO A 422 18.49 -13.87 3.47
C PRO A 422 17.90 -12.54 2.98
N VAL A 423 17.34 -12.61 1.79
CA VAL A 423 16.66 -11.48 1.12
C VAL A 423 15.21 -11.86 0.85
N ALA A 424 14.27 -11.10 1.38
CA ALA A 424 12.84 -11.26 1.10
C ALA A 424 12.36 -10.15 0.16
N VAL A 425 11.84 -10.55 -0.99
CA VAL A 425 11.12 -9.65 -1.91
C VAL A 425 9.64 -9.69 -1.54
N MET A 426 9.03 -8.52 -1.39
CA MET A 426 7.61 -8.40 -1.10
C MET A 426 6.82 -8.58 -2.39
N GLU A 427 6.07 -9.68 -2.51
CA GLU A 427 5.18 -9.92 -3.65
C GLU A 427 4.00 -8.95 -3.60
N THR A 428 3.71 -8.30 -4.72
CA THR A 428 2.73 -7.20 -4.72
C THR A 428 1.44 -7.51 -5.46
N ALA A 429 1.44 -8.46 -6.40
CA ALA A 429 0.27 -8.84 -7.17
C ALA A 429 0.37 -10.29 -7.69
N LEU A 430 -0.72 -10.81 -8.28
CA LEU A 430 -0.69 -12.07 -9.01
C LEU A 430 -0.53 -11.83 -10.51
N PRO A 431 0.17 -12.75 -11.23
CA PRO A 431 0.44 -12.66 -12.68
C PRO A 431 -0.80 -12.51 -13.55
N VAL A 432 -1.94 -13.08 -13.14
CA VAL A 432 -3.22 -13.04 -13.88
C VAL A 432 -3.68 -11.63 -14.24
N LYS A 433 -3.25 -10.62 -13.50
CA LYS A 433 -3.61 -9.21 -13.75
C LYS A 433 -2.82 -8.58 -14.91
N PHE A 434 -1.75 -9.22 -15.37
CA PHE A 434 -0.76 -8.67 -16.31
C PHE A 434 -0.47 -9.65 -17.43
N GLU A 435 -1.51 -10.25 -18.00
CA GLU A 435 -1.44 -11.32 -19.00
C GLU A 435 -0.48 -11.01 -20.16
N GLU A 436 -0.59 -9.82 -20.75
CA GLU A 436 0.24 -9.42 -21.89
C GLU A 436 1.74 -9.54 -21.58
N THR A 437 2.17 -8.97 -20.44
CA THR A 437 3.58 -9.01 -20.00
C THR A 437 4.04 -10.44 -19.68
N ILE A 438 3.16 -11.24 -19.08
CA ILE A 438 3.49 -12.64 -18.77
C ILE A 438 3.64 -13.46 -20.03
N VAL A 439 2.72 -13.32 -21.00
CA VAL A 439 2.83 -14.00 -22.30
C VAL A 439 4.10 -13.60 -23.05
N GLU A 440 4.45 -12.31 -23.02
CA GLU A 440 5.71 -11.81 -23.60
C GLU A 440 6.94 -12.44 -22.93
N ALA A 441 6.92 -12.62 -21.61
CA ALA A 441 8.03 -13.18 -20.85
C ALA A 441 8.20 -14.69 -21.05
N VAL A 442 7.11 -15.48 -20.95
CA VAL A 442 7.17 -16.95 -20.85
C VAL A 442 6.42 -17.69 -21.96
N GLY A 443 5.67 -16.99 -22.83
CA GLY A 443 5.00 -17.56 -24.00
C GLY A 443 3.67 -18.28 -23.71
N PHE A 444 3.13 -18.19 -22.49
CA PHE A 444 1.83 -18.77 -22.14
C PHE A 444 1.01 -17.85 -21.23
N VAL A 445 -0.30 -18.01 -21.26
CA VAL A 445 -1.25 -17.27 -20.42
C VAL A 445 -1.12 -17.70 -18.96
N PRO A 446 -1.01 -16.75 -18.02
CA PRO A 446 -0.91 -17.08 -16.60
C PRO A 446 -2.17 -17.83 -16.12
N PRO A 447 -2.03 -18.82 -15.21
CA PRO A 447 -3.17 -19.53 -14.68
C PRO A 447 -4.10 -18.59 -13.89
N VAL A 448 -5.40 -18.68 -14.14
CA VAL A 448 -6.43 -17.96 -13.41
C VAL A 448 -6.71 -18.69 -12.11
N PRO A 449 -6.50 -18.08 -10.92
CA PRO A 449 -6.87 -18.70 -9.66
C PRO A 449 -8.36 -19.04 -9.59
N PRO A 450 -8.78 -20.18 -8.96
CA PRO A 450 -10.18 -20.62 -8.93
C PRO A 450 -11.17 -19.55 -8.46
N ARG A 451 -10.76 -18.68 -7.55
CA ARG A 451 -11.60 -17.58 -7.04
C ARG A 451 -11.94 -16.50 -8.08
N PHE A 452 -11.24 -16.48 -9.21
CA PHE A 452 -11.47 -15.56 -10.32
C PHE A 452 -11.99 -16.28 -11.58
N ALA A 453 -12.31 -17.59 -11.46
CA ALA A 453 -12.89 -18.32 -12.58
C ALA A 453 -14.16 -17.59 -13.06
N ASP A 454 -14.27 -17.42 -14.38
CA ASP A 454 -15.40 -16.78 -15.05
C ASP A 454 -15.72 -15.34 -14.64
N ILE A 455 -14.82 -14.64 -13.93
CA ILE A 455 -15.07 -13.26 -13.45
C ILE A 455 -15.43 -12.30 -14.59
N GLU A 456 -14.82 -12.47 -15.77
CA GLU A 456 -15.10 -11.63 -16.94
C GLU A 456 -16.49 -11.87 -17.55
N GLY A 457 -17.11 -13.02 -17.26
CA GLY A 457 -18.47 -13.37 -17.66
C GLY A 457 -19.55 -12.89 -16.70
N HIS A 458 -19.18 -12.32 -15.55
CA HIS A 458 -20.15 -11.81 -14.58
C HIS A 458 -20.85 -10.56 -15.09
N GLU A 459 -22.09 -10.33 -14.62
CA GLU A 459 -22.81 -9.08 -14.85
C GLU A 459 -21.96 -7.89 -14.34
N GLN A 460 -21.86 -6.85 -15.15
CA GLN A 460 -21.10 -5.65 -14.84
C GLN A 460 -22.01 -4.43 -14.76
N ARG A 461 -21.82 -3.60 -13.72
CA ARG A 461 -22.56 -2.35 -13.51
C ARG A 461 -21.59 -1.18 -13.43
N VAL A 462 -21.72 -0.24 -14.37
CA VAL A 462 -20.93 0.99 -14.42
C VAL A 462 -21.82 2.12 -14.94
N VAL A 463 -21.59 3.33 -14.43
CA VAL A 463 -22.25 4.56 -14.90
C VAL A 463 -21.25 5.33 -15.75
N GLU A 464 -21.63 5.65 -16.99
CA GLU A 464 -20.83 6.55 -17.84
C GLU A 464 -21.07 7.99 -17.42
N LEU A 465 -20.02 8.78 -17.32
CA LEU A 465 -20.07 10.18 -16.89
C LEU A 465 -19.18 11.06 -17.77
N PRO A 466 -19.66 12.23 -18.21
CA PRO A 466 -18.81 13.24 -18.84
C PRO A 466 -17.83 13.83 -17.83
N ARG A 467 -16.79 14.52 -18.30
CA ARG A 467 -15.84 15.28 -17.46
C ARG A 467 -16.51 16.54 -16.87
N ASP A 468 -17.48 16.34 -16.00
CA ASP A 468 -18.29 17.39 -15.40
C ASP A 468 -18.50 17.14 -13.91
N VAL A 469 -18.08 18.10 -13.08
CA VAL A 469 -18.16 17.99 -11.62
C VAL A 469 -19.61 18.06 -11.12
N ASP A 470 -20.49 18.80 -11.78
CA ASP A 470 -21.88 18.91 -11.37
C ASP A 470 -22.65 17.63 -11.67
N ALA A 471 -22.32 16.96 -12.79
CA ALA A 471 -22.84 15.63 -13.11
C ALA A 471 -22.38 14.60 -12.05
N LEU A 472 -21.12 14.64 -11.61
CA LEU A 472 -20.63 13.78 -10.53
C LEU A 472 -21.34 14.06 -9.20
N LYS A 473 -21.54 15.33 -8.83
CA LYS A 473 -22.28 15.70 -7.62
C LYS A 473 -23.73 15.22 -7.66
N GLU A 474 -24.38 15.30 -8.83
CA GLU A 474 -25.75 14.81 -8.99
C GLU A 474 -25.82 13.29 -8.89
N LEU A 475 -24.84 12.58 -9.46
CA LEU A 475 -24.72 11.14 -9.29
C LEU A 475 -24.60 10.76 -7.82
N ILE A 476 -23.72 11.45 -7.05
CA ILE A 476 -23.56 11.23 -5.60
C ILE A 476 -24.90 11.45 -4.89
N ARG A 477 -25.62 12.56 -5.16
CA ARG A 477 -26.94 12.82 -4.56
C ARG A 477 -27.97 11.74 -4.85
N SER A 478 -27.93 11.15 -6.04
CA SER A 478 -28.91 10.16 -6.48
C SER A 478 -28.62 8.73 -6.00
N LYS A 479 -27.34 8.39 -5.79
CA LYS A 479 -26.90 7.02 -5.53
C LYS A 479 -26.47 6.79 -4.08
N VAL A 480 -25.90 7.79 -3.43
CA VAL A 480 -25.46 7.65 -2.03
C VAL A 480 -26.69 7.76 -1.12
N LYS A 481 -26.87 6.72 -0.35
CA LYS A 481 -27.91 6.68 0.69
C LYS A 481 -27.25 6.79 2.06
N PRO A 482 -27.52 7.86 2.82
CA PRO A 482 -27.12 7.95 4.20
C PRO A 482 -27.95 6.95 5.03
N GLU A 483 -27.57 5.69 5.03
CA GLU A 483 -28.20 4.70 5.90
C GLU A 483 -27.51 4.78 7.26
N ARG A 484 -28.30 5.10 8.27
CA ARG A 484 -27.93 5.12 9.71
C ARG A 484 -27.89 3.72 10.28
#